data_9814345e5ee984c704e1130a9f3c3f93
#
_entry.id   9814345e5ee984c704e1130a9f3c3f93
#
_cell.length_a   1.000
_cell.length_b   1.000
_cell.length_c   1.000
_cell.angle_alpha   90.00
_cell.angle_beta   90.00
_cell.angle_gamma   90.00
#
_symmetry.space_group_name_H-M   'P 1'
#
loop_
_entity.id
_entity.type
_entity.pdbx_description
1 polymer ?
#
loop_
_entity_poly.entity_id
_entity_poly.type
_entity_poly.pdbx_seq_one_letter_code
_entity_poly.pdbx_strand_id
1 'polypeptide(L)'
;MKKQTSLLKNIVKVSFMLYLMLLTWIIVFKFRFHISDLKYIRSINLIPFKANVTKEILINVILFIPLGMYLKRTLDNKFLNILLIVLISFIFEALQYILHIRVSDITNIIMNTLGGIIGISIISISSLIFNNNKFINKLFDYLLITMSVFMILLLFLI
;
A
#
# COMPACT_ATOMS: atom_id res chain seq x y z
N MET A 1 5.26 31.99 4.95
CA MET A 1 5.89 30.66 5.04
C MET A 1 5.14 29.65 5.90
N LYS A 2 4.69 29.92 7.14
CA LYS A 2 3.95 28.95 8.00
C LYS A 2 2.65 28.40 7.37
N LYS A 3 1.89 29.23 6.66
CA LYS A 3 0.60 28.85 6.03
C LYS A 3 0.79 27.87 4.86
N GLN A 4 1.87 28.02 4.09
CA GLN A 4 2.18 27.17 2.93
C GLN A 4 2.63 25.76 3.37
N THR A 5 3.32 25.63 4.50
CA THR A 5 3.71 24.35 5.07
C THR A 5 2.53 23.58 5.66
N SER A 6 1.50 24.27 6.19
CA SER A 6 0.28 23.62 6.70
C SER A 6 -0.60 23.11 5.57
N LEU A 7 -0.71 23.84 4.47
CA LEU A 7 -1.46 23.43 3.28
C LEU A 7 -0.87 22.13 2.68
N LEU A 8 0.45 22.10 2.48
CA LEU A 8 1.13 20.93 1.94
C LEU A 8 0.92 19.69 2.83
N LYS A 9 1.01 19.85 4.15
CA LYS A 9 0.74 18.74 5.09
C LYS A 9 -0.69 18.21 4.97
N ASN A 10 -1.67 19.09 4.78
CA ASN A 10 -3.06 18.67 4.60
C ASN A 10 -3.26 17.96 3.25
N ILE A 11 -2.64 18.45 2.18
CA ILE A 11 -2.66 17.79 0.87
C ILE A 11 -2.07 16.37 0.98
N VAL A 12 -0.92 16.21 1.64
CA VAL A 12 -0.29 14.90 1.83
C VAL A 12 -1.19 13.95 2.62
N LYS A 13 -1.87 14.42 3.67
CA LYS A 13 -2.82 13.59 4.43
C LYS A 13 -4.00 13.15 3.56
N VAL A 14 -4.58 14.07 2.80
CA VAL A 14 -5.70 13.76 1.90
C VAL A 14 -5.24 12.78 0.82
N SER A 15 -4.08 13.01 0.19
CA SER A 15 -3.51 12.08 -0.79
C SER A 15 -3.25 10.70 -0.21
N PHE A 16 -2.80 10.61 1.04
CA PHE A 16 -2.62 9.33 1.70
C PHE A 16 -3.95 8.61 2.00
N MET A 17 -4.98 9.35 2.40
CA MET A 17 -6.33 8.76 2.56
C MET A 17 -6.88 8.24 1.23
N LEU A 18 -6.75 9.01 0.15
CA LEU A 18 -7.11 8.59 -1.19
C LEU A 18 -6.32 7.35 -1.62
N TYR A 19 -5.01 7.33 -1.38
CA TYR A 19 -4.18 6.17 -1.63
C TYR A 19 -4.67 4.93 -0.86
N LEU A 20 -5.02 5.05 0.43
CA LEU A 20 -5.54 3.92 1.21
C LEU A 20 -6.88 3.41 0.67
N MET A 21 -7.78 4.30 0.25
CA MET A 21 -9.04 3.90 -0.38
C MET A 21 -8.79 3.14 -1.68
N LEU A 22 -7.90 3.64 -2.53
CA LEU A 22 -7.52 3.01 -3.79
C LEU A 22 -6.78 1.70 -3.57
N LEU A 23 -5.86 1.66 -2.60
CA LEU A 23 -5.16 0.43 -2.21
C LEU A 23 -6.16 -0.65 -1.78
N THR A 24 -7.14 -0.30 -0.94
CA THR A 24 -8.19 -1.21 -0.52
C THR A 24 -8.97 -1.72 -1.73
N TRP A 25 -9.38 -0.82 -2.63
CA TRP A 25 -10.10 -1.19 -3.84
C TRP A 25 -9.29 -2.15 -4.71
N ILE A 26 -8.06 -1.79 -5.03
CA ILE A 26 -7.18 -2.59 -5.91
C ILE A 26 -6.89 -3.97 -5.30
N ILE A 27 -6.54 -4.03 -4.02
CA ILE A 27 -6.20 -5.29 -3.36
C ILE A 27 -7.43 -6.19 -3.19
N VAL A 28 -8.54 -5.64 -2.69
CA VAL A 28 -9.75 -6.44 -2.41
C VAL A 28 -10.45 -6.86 -3.68
N PHE A 29 -10.67 -5.94 -4.63
CA PHE A 29 -11.44 -6.19 -5.84
C PHE A 29 -10.60 -6.50 -7.08
N LYS A 30 -9.29 -6.30 -7.04
CA LYS A 30 -8.34 -6.53 -8.16
C LYS A 30 -8.81 -5.96 -9.50
N PHE A 31 -9.13 -4.66 -9.51
CA PHE A 31 -9.62 -3.91 -10.67
C PHE A 31 -10.95 -4.41 -11.26
N ARG A 32 -11.73 -5.21 -10.52
CA ARG A 32 -13.06 -5.61 -10.99
C ARG A 32 -14.09 -4.57 -10.59
N PHE A 33 -14.77 -4.01 -11.58
CA PHE A 33 -15.77 -2.98 -11.37
C PHE A 33 -17.21 -3.52 -11.35
N HIS A 34 -17.43 -4.71 -11.92
CA HIS A 34 -18.76 -5.33 -11.95
C HIS A 34 -18.84 -6.46 -10.93
N ILE A 35 -19.88 -6.38 -10.10
CA ILE A 35 -20.17 -7.41 -9.08
C ILE A 35 -20.41 -8.77 -9.74
N SER A 36 -20.94 -8.79 -10.98
CA SER A 36 -21.14 -9.99 -11.80
C SER A 36 -19.83 -10.75 -12.13
N ASP A 37 -18.69 -10.06 -12.13
CA ASP A 37 -17.40 -10.65 -12.45
C ASP A 37 -16.71 -11.30 -11.21
N LEU A 38 -17.32 -11.13 -10.04
CA LEU A 38 -16.86 -11.72 -8.81
C LEU A 38 -17.23 -13.20 -8.78
N LYS A 39 -16.22 -14.06 -8.83
CA LYS A 39 -16.41 -15.49 -8.57
C LYS A 39 -16.54 -15.68 -7.07
N TYR A 40 -17.71 -16.20 -6.63
CA TYR A 40 -17.93 -16.55 -5.23
C TYR A 40 -17.06 -17.74 -4.83
N ILE A 41 -15.84 -17.47 -4.37
CA ILE A 41 -14.89 -18.49 -3.94
C ILE A 41 -14.60 -18.27 -2.46
N ARG A 42 -14.88 -19.28 -1.64
CA ARG A 42 -14.54 -19.27 -0.22
C ARG A 42 -13.51 -20.35 0.04
N SER A 43 -12.24 -20.01 -0.02
CA SER A 43 -11.14 -20.90 0.33
C SER A 43 -9.97 -20.12 0.90
N ILE A 44 -9.13 -20.81 1.66
CA ILE A 44 -7.91 -20.27 2.26
C ILE A 44 -6.73 -21.10 1.76
N ASN A 45 -5.73 -20.44 1.20
CA ASN A 45 -4.46 -21.05 0.84
C ASN A 45 -3.39 -20.66 1.87
N LEU A 46 -2.99 -21.64 2.66
CA LEU A 46 -1.93 -21.46 3.67
C LEU A 46 -0.55 -21.91 3.17
N ILE A 47 -0.45 -22.42 1.93
CA ILE A 47 0.82 -22.86 1.36
C ILE A 47 1.40 -21.68 0.56
N PRO A 48 2.52 -21.06 1.05
CA PRO A 48 3.13 -19.95 0.35
C PRO A 48 3.56 -20.35 -1.07
N PHE A 49 3.39 -19.44 -2.03
CA PHE A 49 3.86 -19.58 -3.42
C PHE A 49 3.30 -20.79 -4.19
N LYS A 50 2.20 -21.37 -3.75
CA LYS A 50 1.55 -22.50 -4.43
C LYS A 50 1.04 -22.12 -5.83
N ALA A 51 0.56 -20.91 -6.00
CA ALA A 51 0.09 -20.40 -7.29
C ALA A 51 1.19 -19.58 -7.97
N ASN A 52 1.55 -19.94 -9.22
CA ASN A 52 2.53 -19.22 -10.04
C ASN A 52 1.96 -17.89 -10.58
N VAL A 53 1.58 -16.95 -9.70
CA VAL A 53 0.99 -15.67 -10.11
C VAL A 53 2.01 -14.55 -9.88
N THR A 54 3.12 -14.60 -10.60
CA THR A 54 4.24 -13.65 -10.47
C THR A 54 3.82 -12.20 -10.60
N LYS A 55 2.90 -11.89 -11.53
CA LYS A 55 2.40 -10.51 -11.73
C LYS A 55 1.65 -9.98 -10.50
N GLU A 56 0.77 -10.77 -9.90
CA GLU A 56 0.02 -10.37 -8.71
C GLU A 56 0.94 -10.14 -7.51
N ILE A 57 1.93 -11.00 -7.35
CA ILE A 57 2.96 -10.88 -6.30
C ILE A 57 3.70 -9.56 -6.42
N LEU A 58 4.17 -9.21 -7.63
CA LEU A 58 4.89 -7.96 -7.88
C LEU A 58 4.01 -6.72 -7.64
N ILE A 59 2.76 -6.75 -8.08
CA ILE A 59 1.80 -5.67 -7.86
C ILE A 59 1.58 -5.45 -6.36
N ASN A 60 1.38 -6.50 -5.59
CA ASN A 60 1.19 -6.41 -4.15
C ASN A 60 2.39 -5.75 -3.46
N VAL A 61 3.62 -6.17 -3.81
CA VAL A 61 4.85 -5.54 -3.29
C VAL A 61 4.87 -4.04 -3.63
N ILE A 62 4.70 -3.68 -4.90
CA ILE A 62 4.77 -2.28 -5.35
C ILE A 62 3.73 -1.41 -4.65
N LEU A 63 2.51 -1.91 -4.53
CA LEU A 63 1.41 -1.18 -3.92
C LEU A 63 1.62 -0.91 -2.43
N PHE A 64 2.36 -1.75 -1.70
CA PHE A 64 2.61 -1.57 -0.27
C PHE A 64 3.85 -0.72 0.05
N ILE A 65 4.71 -0.42 -0.93
CA ILE A 65 5.88 0.46 -0.72
C ILE A 65 5.48 1.83 -0.16
N PRO A 66 4.52 2.57 -0.74
CA PRO A 66 4.13 3.89 -0.23
C PRO A 66 3.57 3.84 1.19
N LEU A 67 2.87 2.76 1.56
CA LEU A 67 2.39 2.55 2.92
C LEU A 67 3.56 2.49 3.91
N GLY A 68 4.57 1.67 3.62
CA GLY A 68 5.77 1.56 4.46
C GLY A 68 6.53 2.88 4.58
N MET A 69 6.66 3.62 3.47
CA MET A 69 7.29 4.93 3.45
C MET A 69 6.55 5.94 4.33
N TYR A 70 5.22 5.98 4.24
CA TYR A 70 4.39 6.88 5.04
C TYR A 70 4.47 6.55 6.53
N LEU A 71 4.33 5.27 6.89
CA LEU A 71 4.40 4.82 8.29
C LEU A 71 5.75 5.16 8.91
N LYS A 72 6.87 4.91 8.22
CA LYS A 72 8.21 5.24 8.73
C LYS A 72 8.41 6.74 8.97
N ARG A 73 7.74 7.60 8.22
CA ARG A 73 7.80 9.07 8.40
C ARG A 73 6.93 9.57 9.54
N THR A 74 5.86 8.85 9.86
CA THR A 74 4.89 9.24 10.90
C THR A 74 5.16 8.59 12.24
N LEU A 75 5.75 7.40 12.25
CA LEU A 75 6.00 6.60 13.44
C LEU A 75 7.47 6.16 13.47
N ASP A 76 8.18 6.49 14.56
CA ASP A 76 9.59 6.13 14.70
C ASP A 76 9.82 4.67 15.08
N ASN A 77 8.81 3.98 15.59
CA ASN A 77 8.92 2.59 16.03
C ASN A 77 8.83 1.62 14.85
N LYS A 78 9.96 0.99 14.48
CA LYS A 78 10.05 0.03 13.37
C LYS A 78 9.14 -1.19 13.56
N PHE A 79 9.07 -1.73 14.79
CA PHE A 79 8.23 -2.88 15.08
C PHE A 79 6.75 -2.56 14.86
N LEU A 80 6.30 -1.40 15.37
CA LEU A 80 4.92 -0.95 15.18
C LEU A 80 4.60 -0.74 13.69
N ASN A 81 5.53 -0.19 12.91
CA ASN A 81 5.35 -0.01 11.47
C ASN A 81 5.11 -1.35 10.76
N ILE A 82 5.95 -2.36 11.04
CA ILE A 82 5.81 -3.69 10.43
C ILE A 82 4.51 -4.35 10.90
N LEU A 83 4.20 -4.26 12.18
CA LEU A 83 2.95 -4.81 12.73
C LEU A 83 1.72 -4.21 12.04
N LEU A 84 1.69 -2.89 11.82
CA LEU A 84 0.58 -2.21 11.13
C LEU A 84 0.46 -2.67 9.67
N ILE A 85 1.58 -2.86 8.97
CA ILE A 85 1.57 -3.37 7.59
C ILE A 85 0.98 -4.77 7.54
N VAL A 86 1.42 -5.66 8.45
CA VAL A 86 0.90 -7.04 8.54
C VAL A 86 -0.59 -7.03 8.86
N LEU A 87 -1.03 -6.20 9.83
CA LEU A 87 -2.45 -6.09 10.18
C LEU A 87 -3.32 -5.58 9.02
N ILE A 88 -2.87 -4.55 8.31
CA ILE A 88 -3.58 -4.04 7.13
C ILE A 88 -3.68 -5.12 6.06
N SER A 89 -2.58 -5.82 5.78
CA SER A 89 -2.57 -6.91 4.82
C SER A 89 -3.50 -8.06 5.23
N PHE A 90 -3.50 -8.43 6.50
CA PHE A 90 -4.40 -9.45 7.04
C PHE A 90 -5.88 -9.01 6.91
N ILE A 91 -6.19 -7.74 7.20
CA ILE A 91 -7.54 -7.20 7.03
C ILE A 91 -8.00 -7.34 5.57
N PHE A 92 -7.13 -7.06 4.59
CA PHE A 92 -7.50 -7.20 3.18
C PHE A 92 -7.80 -8.66 2.81
N GLU A 93 -6.98 -9.61 3.27
CA GLU A 93 -7.23 -11.04 3.06
C GLU A 93 -8.52 -11.52 3.77
N ALA A 94 -8.76 -11.02 4.99
CA ALA A 94 -10.00 -11.31 5.72
C ALA A 94 -11.24 -10.75 4.99
N LEU A 95 -11.15 -9.54 4.44
CA LEU A 95 -12.23 -8.95 3.63
C LEU A 95 -12.50 -9.77 2.37
N GLN A 96 -11.47 -10.23 1.66
CA GLN A 96 -11.63 -11.09 0.48
C GLN A 96 -12.33 -12.40 0.84
N TYR A 97 -11.98 -12.99 1.97
CA TYR A 97 -12.61 -14.21 2.47
C TYR A 97 -14.07 -14.00 2.87
N ILE A 98 -14.36 -12.93 3.66
CA ILE A 98 -15.73 -12.62 4.13
C ILE A 98 -16.64 -12.27 2.96
N LEU A 99 -16.16 -11.51 2.00
CA LEU A 99 -16.93 -11.10 0.82
C LEU A 99 -17.00 -12.19 -0.26
N HIS A 100 -16.37 -13.35 -0.06
CA HIS A 100 -16.32 -14.47 -1.00
C HIS A 100 -15.80 -14.09 -2.40
N ILE A 101 -14.95 -13.07 -2.48
CA ILE A 101 -14.47 -12.51 -3.75
C ILE A 101 -13.32 -13.33 -4.32
N ARG A 102 -12.50 -13.92 -3.43
CA ARG A 102 -11.27 -14.62 -3.78
C ARG A 102 -10.85 -15.66 -2.74
N VAL A 103 -9.87 -16.49 -3.17
CA VAL A 103 -9.06 -17.30 -2.26
C VAL A 103 -8.17 -16.37 -1.44
N SER A 104 -8.31 -16.40 -0.12
CA SER A 104 -7.40 -15.73 0.79
C SER A 104 -6.05 -16.47 0.79
N ASP A 105 -4.95 -15.76 0.52
CA ASP A 105 -3.63 -16.36 0.29
C ASP A 105 -2.56 -15.75 1.21
N ILE A 106 -1.92 -16.59 1.99
CA ILE A 106 -0.81 -16.17 2.86
C ILE A 106 0.35 -15.54 2.09
N THR A 107 0.52 -15.91 0.81
CA THR A 107 1.51 -15.29 -0.08
C THR A 107 1.30 -13.79 -0.20
N ASN A 108 0.03 -13.35 -0.28
CA ASN A 108 -0.29 -11.92 -0.37
C ASN A 108 0.13 -11.19 0.91
N ILE A 109 -0.11 -11.79 2.09
CA ILE A 109 0.31 -11.18 3.37
C ILE A 109 1.83 -11.01 3.41
N ILE A 110 2.58 -12.05 2.98
CA ILE A 110 4.05 -12.02 2.96
C ILE A 110 4.53 -10.93 1.99
N MET A 111 3.97 -10.87 0.78
CA MET A 111 4.42 -9.94 -0.27
C MET A 111 4.02 -8.50 0.00
N ASN A 112 2.85 -8.26 0.53
CA ASN A 112 2.41 -6.95 1.02
C ASN A 112 3.35 -6.45 2.13
N THR A 113 3.69 -7.33 3.08
CA THR A 113 4.62 -7.02 4.16
C THR A 113 6.01 -6.71 3.63
N LEU A 114 6.51 -7.49 2.67
CA LEU A 114 7.78 -7.24 2.00
C LEU A 114 7.80 -5.86 1.34
N GLY A 115 6.74 -5.50 0.60
CA GLY A 115 6.59 -4.17 0.01
C GLY A 115 6.67 -3.05 1.05
N GLY A 116 5.97 -3.20 2.16
CA GLY A 116 6.04 -2.25 3.27
C GLY A 116 7.43 -2.14 3.90
N ILE A 117 8.13 -3.27 4.08
CA ILE A 117 9.52 -3.28 4.58
C ILE A 117 10.46 -2.56 3.61
N ILE A 118 10.31 -2.78 2.31
CA ILE A 118 11.06 -2.04 1.27
C ILE A 118 10.81 -0.54 1.42
N GLY A 119 9.56 -0.11 1.57
CA GLY A 119 9.19 1.29 1.80
C GLY A 119 9.85 1.89 3.05
N ILE A 120 9.82 1.17 4.18
CA ILE A 120 10.53 1.57 5.41
C ILE A 120 12.03 1.72 5.17
N SER A 121 12.63 0.76 4.44
CA SER A 121 14.06 0.74 4.15
C SER A 121 14.47 1.91 3.26
N ILE A 122 13.69 2.25 2.24
CA ILE A 122 13.94 3.39 1.36
C ILE A 122 14.04 4.69 2.17
N ILE A 123 13.08 4.96 3.07
CA ILE A 123 13.12 6.15 3.94
C ILE A 123 14.33 6.11 4.88
N SER A 124 14.59 4.96 5.50
CA SER A 124 15.68 4.82 6.46
C SER A 124 17.04 5.04 5.81
N ILE A 125 17.29 4.44 4.64
CA ILE A 125 18.54 4.58 3.89
C ILE A 125 18.69 6.03 3.37
N SER A 126 17.61 6.59 2.81
CA SER A 126 17.64 7.97 2.32
C SER A 126 17.99 8.97 3.43
N SER A 127 17.49 8.76 4.64
CA SER A 127 17.79 9.62 5.79
C SER A 127 19.26 9.50 6.27
N LEU A 128 19.93 8.38 5.97
CA LEU A 128 21.36 8.18 6.28
C LEU A 128 22.27 8.83 5.23
N ILE A 129 21.90 8.75 3.94
CA ILE A 129 22.72 9.24 2.84
C ILE A 129 22.63 10.76 2.70
N PHE A 130 21.43 11.29 2.86
CA PHE A 130 21.18 12.70 2.62
C PHE A 130 21.05 13.47 3.94
N ASN A 131 21.97 14.37 4.20
CA ASN A 131 21.97 15.23 5.41
C ASN A 131 20.81 16.23 5.46
N ASN A 132 20.05 16.35 4.37
CA ASN A 132 18.92 17.28 4.24
C ASN A 132 17.56 16.58 4.28
N ASN A 133 17.11 16.23 5.48
CA ASN A 133 15.82 15.61 5.73
C ASN A 133 14.62 16.40 5.16
N LYS A 134 14.75 17.74 4.98
CA LYS A 134 13.67 18.57 4.42
C LYS A 134 13.47 18.32 2.92
N PHE A 135 14.56 18.15 2.17
CA PHE A 135 14.49 17.86 0.74
C PHE A 135 13.87 16.48 0.49
N ILE A 136 14.35 15.48 1.22
CA ILE A 136 13.84 14.10 1.13
C ILE A 136 12.36 14.06 1.49
N ASN A 137 11.96 14.72 2.59
CA ASN A 137 10.56 14.76 2.99
C ASN A 137 9.66 15.38 1.91
N LYS A 138 10.10 16.44 1.24
CA LYS A 138 9.36 17.02 0.12
C LYS A 138 9.27 16.06 -1.07
N LEU A 139 10.38 15.40 -1.42
CA LEU A 139 10.40 14.44 -2.52
C LEU A 139 9.37 13.33 -2.30
N PHE A 140 9.29 12.80 -1.07
CA PHE A 140 8.29 11.79 -0.73
C PHE A 140 6.87 12.32 -0.70
N ASP A 141 6.66 13.56 -0.27
CA ASP A 141 5.35 14.20 -0.33
C ASP A 141 4.85 14.27 -1.78
N TYR A 142 5.71 14.70 -2.70
CA TYR A 142 5.38 14.73 -4.13
C TYR A 142 5.17 13.33 -4.70
N LEU A 143 5.97 12.35 -4.31
CA LEU A 143 5.83 10.97 -4.77
C LEU A 143 4.50 10.35 -4.31
N LEU A 144 4.07 10.59 -3.07
CA LEU A 144 2.76 10.18 -2.58
C LEU A 144 1.62 10.84 -3.35
N ILE A 145 1.71 12.14 -3.61
CA ILE A 145 0.70 12.88 -4.38
C ILE A 145 0.64 12.33 -5.81
N THR A 146 1.78 12.16 -6.48
CA THR A 146 1.81 11.65 -7.86
C THR A 146 1.31 10.23 -7.96
N MET A 147 1.62 9.35 -7.00
CA MET A 147 1.09 7.99 -6.97
C MET A 147 -0.43 7.97 -6.76
N SER A 148 -0.98 8.78 -5.86
CA SER A 148 -2.43 8.85 -5.67
C SER A 148 -3.15 9.37 -6.92
N VAL A 149 -2.61 10.39 -7.60
CA VAL A 149 -3.14 10.88 -8.88
C VAL A 149 -3.05 9.81 -9.96
N PHE A 150 -1.91 9.12 -10.07
CA PHE A 150 -1.72 8.04 -11.05
C PHE A 150 -2.72 6.90 -10.82
N MET A 151 -2.95 6.49 -9.58
CA MET A 151 -3.94 5.47 -9.24
C MET A 151 -5.37 5.91 -9.60
N ILE A 152 -5.71 7.20 -9.40
CA ILE A 152 -7.01 7.75 -9.82
C ILE A 152 -7.15 7.70 -11.35
N LEU A 153 -6.11 8.11 -12.09
CA LEU A 153 -6.12 8.06 -13.54
C LEU A 153 -6.28 6.62 -14.07
N LEU A 154 -5.66 5.64 -13.42
CA LEU A 154 -5.84 4.24 -13.75
C LEU A 154 -7.30 3.79 -13.60
N LEU A 155 -8.04 4.30 -12.60
CA LEU A 155 -9.46 4.00 -12.44
C LEU A 155 -10.33 4.54 -13.60
N PHE A 156 -9.92 5.62 -14.26
CA PHE A 156 -10.64 6.18 -15.41
C PHE A 156 -10.26 5.51 -16.74
N LEU A 157 -9.14 4.77 -16.78
CA LEU A 157 -8.65 4.09 -18.00
C LEU A 157 -9.10 2.63 -18.12
N ILE A 158 -9.62 2.07 -17.02
CA ILE A 158 -10.13 0.69 -16.93
C ILE A 158 -11.65 0.70 -16.92
#